data_709393a8e6f1785d8de38cffb117c657
#
_entry.id   709393a8e6f1785d8de38cffb117c657
#
_cell.length_a   1.000
_cell.length_b   1.000
_cell.length_c   1.000
_cell.angle_alpha   90.00
_cell.angle_beta   90.00
_cell.angle_gamma   90.00
#
_symmetry.space_group_name_H-M   'P 1'
#
loop_
_entity.id
_entity.type
_entity.pdbx_description
1 polymer ?
#
loop_
_entity_poly.entity_id
_entity_poly.type
_entity_poly.pdbx_seq_one_letter_code
_entity_poly.pdbx_strand_id
1 'polypeptide(L)'
;TMVVDFCLPAPHQSLLEALQMWDNKTSKAACDYSFHMAITWWGKQVFDEMATVVDRGITSFKHFMAYKGALMVDDDEMYASFQRCADLGALPLVHAENGDVVAALSQKLLAAGNNGPEGHAYSRPPEVEGEATNRAIMIADMAGVPLYVVHVSCEQSHEAIRRARQKGMRVYGEPLIQHLTLDETEYYNKDWDHAARRVMSPPFRSKWHQDSLWAGLQAGSLQVVATDHCSFTTKQKRNGIGDFTKIPNGTGGLEDRLPVLWTAGVNTGRLTMNEFVAVTSTNIAKILNMYPKKGAIVEGADADIIVWDPKRKKTISAKKQQSVIDYNVFEGFEVTGLPRFVFSRGELSIEEADVKAKVGHGEFVAREPNAAVNRALSTWKEISAPRKVERTGIPATGV
;
A
#
# COMPACT_ATOMS: atom_id res chain seq x y z
N THR A 1 -13.52 10.22 1.84
CA THR A 1 -14.85 9.59 1.94
C THR A 1 -14.77 8.10 2.28
N MET A 2 -13.67 7.43 1.89
CA MET A 2 -13.46 6.02 2.19
C MET A 2 -11.97 5.73 2.48
N VAL A 3 -11.70 4.80 3.37
CA VAL A 3 -10.37 4.24 3.66
C VAL A 3 -10.40 2.71 3.53
N VAL A 4 -9.26 2.12 3.17
CA VAL A 4 -9.06 0.66 3.24
C VAL A 4 -7.87 0.43 4.15
N ASP A 5 -8.11 -0.15 5.32
CA ASP A 5 -7.10 -0.38 6.35
C ASP A 5 -6.54 -1.81 6.28
N PHE A 6 -5.40 -2.05 6.92
CA PHE A 6 -4.79 -3.37 7.00
C PHE A 6 -5.17 -4.05 8.32
N CYS A 7 -5.90 -5.16 8.22
CA CYS A 7 -6.12 -6.06 9.34
C CYS A 7 -4.87 -6.94 9.52
N LEU A 8 -4.14 -6.76 10.61
CA LEU A 8 -2.85 -7.38 10.90
C LEU A 8 -2.97 -8.45 11.99
N PRO A 9 -3.10 -9.75 11.64
CA PRO A 9 -2.99 -10.82 12.61
C PRO A 9 -1.58 -10.88 13.22
N ALA A 10 -1.49 -11.22 14.49
CA ALA A 10 -0.22 -11.62 15.08
C ALA A 10 0.24 -12.98 14.49
N PRO A 11 1.53 -13.36 14.57
CA PRO A 11 1.98 -14.69 14.18
C PRO A 11 1.14 -15.78 14.87
N HIS A 12 0.66 -16.75 14.10
CA HIS A 12 -0.22 -17.85 14.53
C HIS A 12 -1.61 -17.43 15.06
N GLN A 13 -2.02 -16.19 14.91
CA GLN A 13 -3.38 -15.74 15.20
C GLN A 13 -4.31 -16.10 14.02
N SER A 14 -5.56 -16.44 14.34
CA SER A 14 -6.65 -16.61 13.37
C SER A 14 -6.91 -15.30 12.60
N LEU A 15 -7.12 -15.39 11.27
CA LEU A 15 -7.55 -14.26 10.45
C LEU A 15 -8.91 -13.71 10.93
N LEU A 16 -9.81 -14.60 11.35
CA LEU A 16 -11.16 -14.22 11.81
C LEU A 16 -11.13 -13.53 13.16
N GLU A 17 -10.26 -13.95 14.08
CA GLU A 17 -10.04 -13.24 15.35
C GLU A 17 -9.46 -11.84 15.12
N ALA A 18 -8.46 -11.72 14.25
CA ALA A 18 -7.92 -10.42 13.87
C ALA A 18 -8.98 -9.53 13.24
N LEU A 19 -9.78 -10.08 12.32
CA LEU A 19 -10.87 -9.33 11.68
C LEU A 19 -11.88 -8.81 12.72
N GLN A 20 -12.28 -9.63 13.70
CA GLN A 20 -13.15 -9.18 14.76
C GLN A 20 -12.57 -8.02 15.58
N MET A 21 -11.25 -8.01 15.81
CA MET A 21 -10.58 -6.90 16.49
C MET A 21 -10.66 -5.60 15.67
N TRP A 22 -10.56 -5.68 14.34
CA TRP A 22 -10.71 -4.53 13.44
C TRP A 22 -12.15 -4.06 13.37
N ASP A 23 -13.11 -4.97 13.22
CA ASP A 23 -14.55 -4.65 13.26
C ASP A 23 -14.91 -3.85 14.52
N ASN A 24 -14.38 -4.23 15.68
CA ASN A 24 -14.63 -3.53 16.94
C ASN A 24 -14.11 -2.07 16.94
N LYS A 25 -13.05 -1.77 16.14
CA LYS A 25 -12.50 -0.41 16.02
C LYS A 25 -13.38 0.50 15.15
N THR A 26 -14.17 -0.06 14.24
CA THR A 26 -14.90 0.72 13.24
C THR A 26 -16.19 1.36 13.73
N SER A 27 -16.65 1.04 14.94
CA SER A 27 -17.88 1.60 15.51
C SER A 27 -17.91 3.14 15.56
N LYS A 28 -16.74 3.78 15.48
CA LYS A 28 -16.57 5.23 15.46
C LYS A 28 -16.18 5.78 14.09
N ALA A 29 -16.13 4.96 13.05
CA ALA A 29 -15.75 5.40 11.72
C ALA A 29 -16.68 6.51 11.22
N ALA A 30 -16.11 7.62 10.78
CA ALA A 30 -16.86 8.76 10.25
C ALA A 30 -16.87 8.80 8.71
N CYS A 31 -16.11 7.91 8.07
CA CYS A 31 -16.11 7.66 6.62
C CYS A 31 -16.23 6.16 6.37
N ASP A 32 -16.62 5.78 5.17
CA ASP A 32 -16.74 4.39 4.78
C ASP A 32 -15.37 3.68 4.83
N TYR A 33 -15.40 2.37 5.02
CA TYR A 33 -14.19 1.59 5.18
C TYR A 33 -14.29 0.20 4.59
N SER A 34 -13.14 -0.38 4.30
CA SER A 34 -12.95 -1.80 4.01
C SER A 34 -11.59 -2.24 4.55
N PHE A 35 -11.21 -3.50 4.34
CA PHE A 35 -9.96 -4.04 4.85
C PHE A 35 -9.17 -4.77 3.77
N HIS A 36 -7.83 -4.75 3.93
CA HIS A 36 -6.94 -5.76 3.41
C HIS A 36 -6.59 -6.72 4.56
N MET A 37 -6.70 -8.02 4.35
CA MET A 37 -6.28 -8.99 5.36
C MET A 37 -4.80 -9.32 5.17
N ALA A 38 -3.98 -9.14 6.19
CA ALA A 38 -2.58 -9.54 6.13
C ALA A 38 -2.39 -11.03 6.37
N ILE A 39 -1.44 -11.61 5.64
CA ILE A 39 -0.93 -12.96 5.84
C ILE A 39 0.46 -12.82 6.47
N THR A 40 0.57 -13.11 7.75
CA THR A 40 1.79 -13.00 8.57
C THR A 40 2.38 -14.35 8.97
N TRP A 41 1.73 -15.41 8.57
CA TRP A 41 2.13 -16.79 8.72
C TRP A 41 1.28 -17.66 7.77
N TRP A 42 1.71 -18.89 7.53
CA TRP A 42 0.99 -19.80 6.64
C TRP A 42 0.72 -21.14 7.29
N GLY A 43 -0.44 -21.73 6.98
CA GLY A 43 -0.84 -23.06 7.43
C GLY A 43 -2.27 -23.39 7.03
N LYS A 44 -2.73 -24.61 7.37
CA LYS A 44 -4.07 -25.06 6.99
C LYS A 44 -5.17 -24.13 7.49
N GLN A 45 -5.05 -23.59 8.68
CA GLN A 45 -6.05 -22.66 9.24
C GLN A 45 -6.18 -21.40 8.39
N VAL A 46 -5.05 -20.76 8.02
CA VAL A 46 -5.05 -19.56 7.15
C VAL A 46 -5.68 -19.88 5.81
N PHE A 47 -5.28 -21.01 5.20
CA PHE A 47 -5.84 -21.48 3.92
C PHE A 47 -7.36 -21.60 3.97
N ASP A 48 -7.91 -22.22 5.03
CA ASP A 48 -9.36 -22.41 5.19
C ASP A 48 -10.07 -21.08 5.47
N GLU A 49 -9.54 -20.26 6.37
CA GLU A 49 -10.13 -18.97 6.79
C GLU A 49 -10.13 -17.91 5.68
N MET A 50 -9.21 -17.96 4.71
CA MET A 50 -9.20 -17.03 3.57
C MET A 50 -10.53 -17.06 2.79
N ALA A 51 -11.18 -18.21 2.65
CA ALA A 51 -12.48 -18.30 1.99
C ALA A 51 -13.54 -17.52 2.76
N THR A 52 -13.62 -17.69 4.08
CA THR A 52 -14.56 -16.98 4.95
C THR A 52 -14.31 -15.46 4.94
N VAL A 53 -13.04 -15.03 4.87
CA VAL A 53 -12.67 -13.61 4.74
C VAL A 53 -13.18 -13.02 3.41
N VAL A 54 -13.04 -13.78 2.31
CA VAL A 54 -13.59 -13.38 1.00
C VAL A 54 -15.11 -13.32 1.02
N ASP A 55 -15.79 -14.31 1.60
CA ASP A 55 -17.25 -14.33 1.73
C ASP A 55 -17.79 -13.13 2.54
N ARG A 56 -16.96 -12.56 3.44
CA ARG A 56 -17.28 -11.32 4.17
C ARG A 56 -16.99 -10.05 3.36
N GLY A 57 -16.61 -10.17 2.09
CA GLY A 57 -16.36 -9.02 1.21
C GLY A 57 -14.95 -8.43 1.32
N ILE A 58 -13.98 -9.15 1.90
CA ILE A 58 -12.57 -8.74 1.96
C ILE A 58 -11.79 -9.57 0.94
N THR A 59 -11.61 -9.04 -0.26
CA THR A 59 -11.10 -9.76 -1.43
C THR A 59 -9.65 -9.43 -1.76
N SER A 60 -8.85 -9.04 -0.75
CA SER A 60 -7.45 -8.72 -0.94
C SER A 60 -6.62 -9.11 0.28
N PHE A 61 -5.44 -9.70 0.02
CA PHE A 61 -4.55 -10.25 1.03
C PHE A 61 -3.16 -9.63 0.94
N LYS A 62 -2.66 -9.10 2.06
CA LYS A 62 -1.36 -8.41 2.14
C LYS A 62 -0.27 -9.34 2.65
N HIS A 63 0.84 -9.42 1.92
CA HIS A 63 2.04 -10.18 2.27
C HIS A 63 3.22 -9.24 2.53
N PHE A 64 4.09 -9.63 3.43
CA PHE A 64 5.30 -8.89 3.74
C PHE A 64 6.51 -9.75 3.38
N MET A 65 7.39 -9.22 2.52
CA MET A 65 8.67 -9.84 2.16
C MET A 65 9.82 -9.31 3.05
N ALA A 66 9.50 -8.47 4.03
CA ALA A 66 10.41 -7.94 5.04
C ALA A 66 9.80 -8.08 6.44
N TYR A 67 10.47 -7.54 7.46
CA TYR A 67 10.13 -7.70 8.87
C TYR A 67 10.33 -9.12 9.37
N LYS A 68 11.53 -9.66 9.10
CA LYS A 68 11.94 -11.02 9.46
C LYS A 68 11.69 -11.31 10.95
N GLY A 69 11.04 -12.44 11.23
CA GLY A 69 10.68 -12.87 12.58
C GLY A 69 9.43 -12.17 13.17
N ALA A 70 8.73 -11.32 12.37
CA ALA A 70 7.52 -10.63 12.80
C ALA A 70 6.36 -10.79 11.80
N LEU A 71 6.47 -10.21 10.61
CA LEU A 71 5.40 -10.19 9.60
C LEU A 71 5.78 -10.93 8.31
N MET A 72 7.09 -11.19 8.11
CA MET A 72 7.62 -11.75 6.87
C MET A 72 7.11 -13.16 6.67
N VAL A 73 6.65 -13.44 5.44
CA VAL A 73 6.36 -14.79 4.93
C VAL A 73 7.42 -15.19 3.92
N ASP A 74 7.76 -16.47 3.88
CA ASP A 74 8.74 -17.02 2.95
C ASP A 74 8.15 -17.22 1.54
N ASP A 75 9.01 -17.44 0.54
CA ASP A 75 8.60 -17.51 -0.86
C ASP A 75 7.64 -18.67 -1.15
N ASP A 76 7.79 -19.82 -0.50
CA ASP A 76 6.91 -20.97 -0.63
C ASP A 76 5.54 -20.71 0.02
N GLU A 77 5.50 -20.08 1.18
CA GLU A 77 4.27 -19.64 1.86
C GLU A 77 3.53 -18.59 1.01
N MET A 78 4.28 -17.62 0.47
CA MET A 78 3.72 -16.60 -0.42
C MET A 78 3.17 -17.21 -1.71
N TYR A 79 3.87 -18.18 -2.32
CA TYR A 79 3.39 -18.88 -3.51
C TYR A 79 2.10 -19.65 -3.23
N ALA A 80 2.04 -20.40 -2.12
CA ALA A 80 0.85 -21.13 -1.73
C ALA A 80 -0.35 -20.20 -1.46
N SER A 81 -0.11 -19.09 -0.77
CA SER A 81 -1.14 -18.06 -0.53
C SER A 81 -1.61 -17.39 -1.83
N PHE A 82 -0.70 -17.13 -2.78
CA PHE A 82 -1.07 -16.56 -4.09
C PHE A 82 -1.92 -17.52 -4.91
N GLN A 83 -1.59 -18.83 -4.88
CA GLN A 83 -2.46 -19.85 -5.50
C GLN A 83 -3.86 -19.85 -4.87
N ARG A 84 -3.94 -19.74 -3.54
CA ARG A 84 -5.23 -19.63 -2.85
C ARG A 84 -5.98 -18.35 -3.23
N CYS A 85 -5.29 -17.21 -3.38
CA CYS A 85 -5.89 -15.98 -3.93
C CYS A 85 -6.46 -16.19 -5.33
N ALA A 86 -5.74 -16.91 -6.20
CA ALA A 86 -6.22 -17.23 -7.56
C ALA A 86 -7.51 -18.05 -7.52
N ASP A 87 -7.60 -19.05 -6.63
CA ASP A 87 -8.79 -19.89 -6.48
C ASP A 87 -10.01 -19.09 -5.96
N LEU A 88 -9.76 -18.15 -5.05
CA LEU A 88 -10.81 -17.34 -4.41
C LEU A 88 -11.20 -16.08 -5.19
N GLY A 89 -10.48 -15.77 -6.26
CA GLY A 89 -10.72 -14.52 -6.96
C GLY A 89 -10.20 -13.27 -6.24
N ALA A 90 -9.28 -13.43 -5.31
CA ALA A 90 -8.74 -12.38 -4.49
C ALA A 90 -7.47 -11.76 -5.09
N LEU A 91 -7.14 -10.54 -4.65
CA LEU A 91 -5.96 -9.79 -5.06
C LEU A 91 -4.87 -9.85 -3.98
N PRO A 92 -3.72 -10.48 -4.23
CA PRO A 92 -2.58 -10.36 -3.35
C PRO A 92 -1.90 -8.99 -3.47
N LEU A 93 -1.48 -8.46 -2.32
CA LEU A 93 -0.67 -7.25 -2.19
C LEU A 93 0.65 -7.62 -1.54
N VAL A 94 1.72 -6.91 -1.89
CA VAL A 94 3.05 -7.15 -1.30
C VAL A 94 3.71 -5.86 -0.81
N HIS A 95 4.28 -5.93 0.41
CA HIS A 95 5.38 -5.09 0.82
C HIS A 95 6.67 -5.73 0.29
N ALA A 96 7.28 -5.12 -0.70
CA ALA A 96 8.36 -5.71 -1.46
C ALA A 96 9.72 -5.12 -1.08
N GLU A 97 10.30 -5.59 0.01
CA GLU A 97 11.70 -5.37 0.37
C GLU A 97 12.32 -6.74 0.73
N ASN A 98 13.58 -7.00 0.32
CA ASN A 98 14.28 -8.23 0.65
C ASN A 98 14.64 -8.26 2.14
N GLY A 99 13.82 -8.91 2.96
CA GLY A 99 13.91 -8.90 4.42
C GLY A 99 15.19 -9.51 4.97
N ASP A 100 15.76 -10.51 4.30
CA ASP A 100 17.02 -11.13 4.70
C ASP A 100 18.20 -10.17 4.53
N VAL A 101 18.27 -9.49 3.39
CA VAL A 101 19.32 -8.50 3.11
C VAL A 101 19.15 -7.27 4.01
N VAL A 102 17.92 -6.79 4.21
CA VAL A 102 17.62 -5.69 5.15
C VAL A 102 18.09 -6.03 6.56
N ALA A 103 17.82 -7.24 7.05
CA ALA A 103 18.25 -7.67 8.37
C ALA A 103 19.78 -7.72 8.50
N ALA A 104 20.47 -8.27 7.49
CA ALA A 104 21.93 -8.35 7.46
C ALA A 104 22.58 -6.96 7.40
N LEU A 105 22.05 -6.04 6.56
CA LEU A 105 22.54 -4.67 6.46
C LEU A 105 22.32 -3.90 7.78
N SER A 106 21.15 -4.07 8.42
CA SER A 106 20.86 -3.44 9.70
C SER A 106 21.85 -3.86 10.78
N GLN A 107 22.15 -5.16 10.89
CA GLN A 107 23.16 -5.67 11.84
C GLN A 107 24.56 -5.11 11.56
N LYS A 108 24.96 -5.06 10.28
CA LYS A 108 26.25 -4.50 9.86
C LYS A 108 26.38 -3.02 10.23
N LEU A 109 25.34 -2.23 10.02
CA LEU A 109 25.32 -0.80 10.33
C LEU A 109 25.41 -0.57 11.83
N LEU A 110 24.62 -1.29 12.64
CA LEU A 110 24.68 -1.20 14.11
C LEU A 110 26.07 -1.58 14.65
N ALA A 111 26.66 -2.66 14.13
CA ALA A 111 28.02 -3.08 14.51
C ALA A 111 29.10 -2.03 14.14
N ALA A 112 28.85 -1.23 13.11
CA ALA A 112 29.73 -0.12 12.70
C ALA A 112 29.45 1.20 13.48
N GLY A 113 28.51 1.20 14.43
CA GLY A 113 28.14 2.39 15.19
C GLY A 113 27.18 3.36 14.50
N ASN A 114 26.60 2.98 13.36
CA ASN A 114 25.57 3.78 12.66
C ASN A 114 24.20 3.51 13.28
N ASN A 115 23.92 4.17 14.39
CA ASN A 115 22.75 3.90 15.25
C ASN A 115 21.61 4.91 15.06
N GLY A 116 21.82 5.96 14.27
CA GLY A 116 20.85 7.03 14.02
C GLY A 116 19.76 6.67 13.01
N PRO A 117 18.73 7.53 12.86
CA PRO A 117 17.62 7.31 11.92
C PRO A 117 18.04 7.07 10.48
N GLU A 118 19.17 7.66 10.03
CA GLU A 118 19.77 7.45 8.70
C GLU A 118 20.14 5.99 8.45
N GLY A 119 20.50 5.23 9.49
CA GLY A 119 20.77 3.80 9.41
C GLY A 119 19.57 3.00 8.88
N HIS A 120 18.37 3.47 9.10
CA HIS A 120 17.17 2.88 8.54
C HIS A 120 17.18 2.95 7.00
N ALA A 121 17.48 4.12 6.42
CA ALA A 121 17.57 4.28 4.96
C ALA A 121 18.74 3.49 4.38
N TYR A 122 19.90 3.52 5.01
CA TYR A 122 21.07 2.77 4.56
C TYR A 122 20.90 1.25 4.59
N SER A 123 20.09 0.72 5.51
CA SER A 123 19.76 -0.71 5.56
C SER A 123 18.78 -1.17 4.50
N ARG A 124 18.16 -0.22 3.79
CA ARG A 124 17.09 -0.45 2.79
C ARG A 124 17.39 0.26 1.47
N PRO A 125 18.51 -0.07 0.80
CA PRO A 125 18.82 0.53 -0.50
C PRO A 125 17.78 0.17 -1.55
N PRO A 126 17.64 0.94 -2.65
CA PRO A 126 16.62 0.70 -3.69
C PRO A 126 16.67 -0.71 -4.29
N GLU A 127 17.83 -1.35 -4.29
CA GLU A 127 18.05 -2.70 -4.81
C GLU A 127 17.26 -3.75 -4.05
N VAL A 128 17.08 -3.61 -2.72
CA VAL A 128 16.30 -4.59 -1.95
C VAL A 128 14.81 -4.51 -2.27
N GLU A 129 14.32 -3.33 -2.66
CA GLU A 129 12.94 -3.14 -3.11
C GLU A 129 12.76 -3.63 -4.54
N GLY A 130 13.65 -3.26 -5.45
CA GLY A 130 13.59 -3.67 -6.86
C GLY A 130 13.70 -5.19 -7.04
N GLU A 131 14.60 -5.85 -6.31
CA GLU A 131 14.72 -7.31 -6.30
C GLU A 131 13.45 -7.98 -5.81
N ALA A 132 12.97 -7.59 -4.63
CA ALA A 132 11.77 -8.16 -4.04
C ALA A 132 10.52 -7.93 -4.90
N THR A 133 10.37 -6.75 -5.50
CA THR A 133 9.29 -6.46 -6.44
C THR A 133 9.32 -7.41 -7.64
N ASN A 134 10.49 -7.60 -8.26
CA ASN A 134 10.62 -8.51 -9.40
C ASN A 134 10.36 -9.96 -8.99
N ARG A 135 10.83 -10.41 -7.83
CA ARG A 135 10.61 -11.75 -7.29
C ARG A 135 9.12 -11.99 -7.03
N ALA A 136 8.43 -11.06 -6.37
CA ALA A 136 6.98 -11.16 -6.14
C ALA A 136 6.18 -11.24 -7.45
N ILE A 137 6.58 -10.47 -8.47
CA ILE A 137 5.96 -10.50 -9.80
C ILE A 137 6.13 -11.90 -10.43
N MET A 138 7.32 -12.50 -10.36
CA MET A 138 7.56 -13.84 -10.89
C MET A 138 6.75 -14.90 -10.15
N ILE A 139 6.65 -14.80 -8.83
CA ILE A 139 5.83 -15.71 -8.01
C ILE A 139 4.35 -15.56 -8.36
N ALA A 140 3.85 -14.36 -8.52
CA ALA A 140 2.46 -14.10 -8.92
C ALA A 140 2.15 -14.65 -10.33
N ASP A 141 3.08 -14.51 -11.27
CA ASP A 141 2.94 -15.07 -12.62
C ASP A 141 2.85 -16.60 -12.59
N MET A 142 3.74 -17.26 -11.84
CA MET A 142 3.69 -18.72 -11.65
C MET A 142 2.40 -19.17 -10.96
N ALA A 143 1.91 -18.42 -9.99
CA ALA A 143 0.64 -18.71 -9.31
C ALA A 143 -0.59 -18.41 -10.19
N GLY A 144 -0.42 -17.62 -11.27
CA GLY A 144 -1.50 -17.20 -12.16
C GLY A 144 -2.48 -16.24 -11.49
N VAL A 145 -1.97 -15.23 -10.78
CA VAL A 145 -2.77 -14.26 -10.03
C VAL A 145 -2.29 -12.83 -10.35
N PRO A 146 -3.17 -11.80 -10.38
CA PRO A 146 -2.73 -10.42 -10.44
C PRO A 146 -1.95 -10.04 -9.17
N LEU A 147 -1.14 -8.99 -9.23
CA LEU A 147 -0.36 -8.53 -8.08
C LEU A 147 -0.52 -7.02 -7.88
N TYR A 148 -0.59 -6.59 -6.62
CA TYR A 148 -0.56 -5.19 -6.25
C TYR A 148 0.67 -4.90 -5.38
N VAL A 149 1.57 -4.07 -5.88
CA VAL A 149 2.78 -3.64 -5.16
C VAL A 149 2.47 -2.33 -4.47
N VAL A 150 2.39 -2.35 -3.14
CA VAL A 150 2.11 -1.15 -2.33
C VAL A 150 3.37 -0.28 -2.19
N HIS A 151 3.21 1.00 -1.90
CA HIS A 151 4.26 1.97 -1.53
C HIS A 151 5.56 1.89 -2.36
N VAL A 152 5.45 1.81 -3.68
CA VAL A 152 6.58 1.85 -4.61
C VAL A 152 7.38 3.14 -4.40
N SER A 153 8.65 3.03 -4.02
CA SER A 153 9.47 4.18 -3.64
C SER A 153 10.63 4.50 -4.58
N CYS A 154 11.01 3.56 -5.47
CA CYS A 154 12.22 3.69 -6.27
C CYS A 154 12.02 3.29 -7.74
N GLU A 155 12.95 3.74 -8.59
CA GLU A 155 12.98 3.42 -10.02
C GLU A 155 13.08 1.92 -10.27
N GLN A 156 13.90 1.17 -9.50
CA GLN A 156 14.11 -0.26 -9.69
C GLN A 156 12.82 -1.06 -9.53
N SER A 157 12.00 -0.71 -8.54
CA SER A 157 10.68 -1.31 -8.33
C SER A 157 9.70 -0.92 -9.45
N HIS A 158 9.63 0.38 -9.80
CA HIS A 158 8.82 0.85 -10.92
C HIS A 158 9.20 0.18 -12.24
N GLU A 159 10.50 0.02 -12.53
CA GLU A 159 11.00 -0.63 -13.74
C GLU A 159 10.56 -2.11 -13.83
N ALA A 160 10.59 -2.84 -12.69
CA ALA A 160 10.10 -4.22 -12.64
C ALA A 160 8.59 -4.29 -12.97
N ILE A 161 7.79 -3.39 -12.39
CA ILE A 161 6.35 -3.28 -12.67
C ILE A 161 6.11 -2.94 -14.15
N ARG A 162 6.80 -1.93 -14.68
CA ARG A 162 6.67 -1.49 -16.07
C ARG A 162 6.95 -2.61 -17.06
N ARG A 163 8.05 -3.35 -16.86
CA ARG A 163 8.41 -4.51 -17.70
C ARG A 163 7.37 -5.62 -17.65
N ALA A 164 6.84 -5.93 -16.48
CA ALA A 164 5.79 -6.93 -16.32
C ALA A 164 4.51 -6.53 -17.07
N ARG A 165 4.08 -5.28 -16.91
CA ARG A 165 2.89 -4.75 -17.61
C ARG A 165 3.05 -4.73 -19.13
N GLN A 166 4.25 -4.42 -19.65
CA GLN A 166 4.55 -4.49 -21.10
C GLN A 166 4.42 -5.91 -21.66
N LYS A 167 4.62 -6.95 -20.82
CA LYS A 167 4.39 -8.36 -21.16
C LYS A 167 2.94 -8.78 -21.01
N GLY A 168 2.02 -7.88 -20.64
CA GLY A 168 0.60 -8.17 -20.44
C GLY A 168 0.23 -8.68 -19.05
N MET A 169 1.20 -8.74 -18.10
CA MET A 169 0.92 -9.16 -16.72
C MET A 169 0.06 -8.13 -15.98
N ARG A 170 -0.82 -8.61 -15.11
CA ARG A 170 -1.72 -7.79 -14.29
C ARG A 170 -1.03 -7.37 -13.00
N VAL A 171 -0.09 -6.43 -13.11
CA VAL A 171 0.62 -5.85 -11.95
C VAL A 171 0.19 -4.41 -11.77
N TYR A 172 -0.17 -4.04 -10.54
CA TYR A 172 -0.52 -2.69 -10.13
C TYR A 172 0.56 -2.14 -9.20
N GLY A 173 0.80 -0.84 -9.25
CA GLY A 173 1.78 -0.16 -8.41
C GLY A 173 1.22 1.13 -7.82
N GLU A 174 1.63 1.40 -6.59
CA GLU A 174 1.14 2.49 -5.76
C GLU A 174 2.29 3.23 -5.10
N PRO A 175 2.77 4.38 -5.63
CA PRO A 175 3.65 5.25 -4.87
C PRO A 175 2.87 6.01 -3.79
N LEU A 176 3.58 6.43 -2.74
CA LEU A 176 3.02 7.29 -1.71
C LEU A 176 3.29 8.75 -2.01
N ILE A 177 2.42 9.62 -1.52
CA ILE A 177 2.62 11.07 -1.64
C ILE A 177 3.94 11.52 -1.00
N GLN A 178 4.38 10.86 0.06
CA GLN A 178 5.66 11.10 0.72
C GLN A 178 6.82 10.79 -0.22
N HIS A 179 6.82 9.64 -0.91
CA HIS A 179 7.86 9.25 -1.86
C HIS A 179 7.91 10.15 -3.11
N LEU A 180 6.79 10.76 -3.48
CA LEU A 180 6.70 11.69 -4.61
C LEU A 180 7.24 13.09 -4.30
N THR A 181 7.41 13.46 -3.01
CA THR A 181 7.63 14.86 -2.62
C THR A 181 8.71 15.07 -1.55
N LEU A 182 9.04 14.05 -0.77
CA LEU A 182 10.11 14.07 0.23
C LEU A 182 11.27 13.17 -0.26
N ASP A 183 12.48 13.49 0.17
CA ASP A 183 13.67 12.74 -0.22
C ASP A 183 14.56 12.38 1.00
N GLU A 184 15.61 11.60 0.76
CA GLU A 184 16.48 11.07 1.81
C GLU A 184 17.21 12.13 2.63
N THR A 185 17.28 13.40 2.16
CA THR A 185 17.90 14.49 2.92
C THR A 185 17.21 14.77 4.25
N GLU A 186 15.94 14.35 4.37
CA GLU A 186 15.18 14.42 5.62
C GLU A 186 15.87 13.62 6.77
N TYR A 187 16.58 12.53 6.44
CA TYR A 187 17.31 11.71 7.42
C TYR A 187 18.63 12.34 7.88
N TYR A 188 19.17 13.30 7.14
CA TYR A 188 20.43 13.97 7.47
C TYR A 188 20.23 15.23 8.34
N ASN A 189 19.01 15.48 8.77
CA ASN A 189 18.72 16.59 9.69
C ASN A 189 19.43 16.37 11.03
N LYS A 190 20.05 17.43 11.56
CA LYS A 190 20.77 17.38 12.85
C LYS A 190 19.84 17.16 14.05
N ASP A 191 18.56 17.53 13.93
CA ASP A 191 17.54 17.20 14.91
C ASP A 191 17.15 15.73 14.76
N TRP A 192 17.51 14.91 15.76
CA TRP A 192 17.23 13.48 15.78
C TRP A 192 15.73 13.19 15.68
N ASP A 193 14.90 13.96 16.39
CA ASP A 193 13.45 13.79 16.34
C ASP A 193 12.89 14.08 14.94
N HIS A 194 13.42 15.09 14.24
CA HIS A 194 13.04 15.39 12.87
C HIS A 194 13.31 14.17 11.97
N ALA A 195 14.52 13.64 11.99
CA ALA A 195 14.90 12.48 11.17
C ALA A 195 14.08 11.22 11.55
N ALA A 196 13.91 10.93 12.84
CA ALA A 196 13.16 9.77 13.33
C ALA A 196 11.68 9.82 12.95
N ARG A 197 11.06 11.00 12.94
CA ARG A 197 9.66 11.22 12.49
C ARG A 197 9.44 10.86 11.02
N ARG A 198 10.51 10.81 10.19
CA ARG A 198 10.49 10.44 8.77
C ARG A 198 10.78 8.98 8.51
N VAL A 199 11.13 8.20 9.53
CA VAL A 199 11.38 6.76 9.39
C VAL A 199 10.08 6.03 9.04
N MET A 200 10.08 5.42 7.84
CA MET A 200 9.03 4.57 7.30
C MET A 200 9.64 3.55 6.33
N SER A 201 8.92 2.50 5.99
CA SER A 201 9.39 1.46 5.06
C SER A 201 8.45 1.28 3.86
N PRO A 202 8.95 1.38 2.63
CA PRO A 202 10.32 1.75 2.25
C PRO A 202 10.68 3.18 2.66
N PRO A 203 11.99 3.50 2.86
CA PRO A 203 12.39 4.85 3.24
C PRO A 203 12.27 5.84 2.07
N PHE A 204 12.37 7.13 2.38
CA PHE A 204 12.53 8.16 1.34
C PHE A 204 13.84 7.90 0.58
N ARG A 205 13.82 8.15 -0.70
CA ARG A 205 14.91 7.89 -1.64
C ARG A 205 15.58 9.17 -2.09
N SER A 206 16.72 9.04 -2.76
CA SER A 206 17.34 10.15 -3.50
C SER A 206 16.32 10.76 -4.45
N LYS A 207 16.33 12.08 -4.57
CA LYS A 207 15.32 12.87 -5.28
C LYS A 207 15.06 12.41 -6.73
N TRP A 208 16.08 11.91 -7.42
CA TRP A 208 15.92 11.46 -8.82
C TRP A 208 14.96 10.27 -8.99
N HIS A 209 14.71 9.46 -7.95
CA HIS A 209 13.70 8.41 -8.00
C HIS A 209 12.28 8.96 -8.18
N GLN A 210 12.03 10.20 -7.70
CA GLN A 210 10.73 10.84 -7.86
C GLN A 210 10.36 11.01 -9.34
N ASP A 211 11.33 11.33 -10.21
CA ASP A 211 11.07 11.51 -11.64
C ASP A 211 10.54 10.22 -12.29
N SER A 212 11.08 9.06 -11.89
CA SER A 212 10.59 7.75 -12.34
C SER A 212 9.17 7.48 -11.84
N LEU A 213 8.86 7.79 -10.57
CA LEU A 213 7.51 7.61 -10.01
C LEU A 213 6.47 8.51 -10.70
N TRP A 214 6.81 9.79 -10.93
CA TRP A 214 5.94 10.72 -11.66
C TRP A 214 5.71 10.27 -13.09
N ALA A 215 6.77 9.85 -13.80
CA ALA A 215 6.65 9.28 -15.15
C ALA A 215 5.76 8.02 -15.15
N GLY A 216 5.86 7.19 -14.11
CA GLY A 216 5.01 6.02 -13.94
C GLY A 216 3.53 6.35 -13.80
N LEU A 217 3.19 7.39 -13.06
CA LEU A 217 1.80 7.89 -12.92
C LEU A 217 1.27 8.44 -14.25
N GLN A 218 2.08 9.26 -14.95
CA GLN A 218 1.71 9.85 -16.24
C GLN A 218 1.51 8.78 -17.33
N ALA A 219 2.38 7.78 -17.38
CA ALA A 219 2.31 6.68 -18.34
C ALA A 219 1.31 5.59 -17.96
N GLY A 220 0.72 5.64 -16.77
CA GLY A 220 -0.23 4.64 -16.28
C GLY A 220 0.41 3.29 -15.90
N SER A 221 1.73 3.21 -15.78
CA SER A 221 2.42 2.04 -15.24
C SER A 221 2.32 1.95 -13.71
N LEU A 222 2.10 3.09 -13.04
CA LEU A 222 1.67 3.21 -11.65
C LEU A 222 0.24 3.79 -11.65
N GLN A 223 -0.66 3.24 -10.84
CA GLN A 223 -2.09 3.51 -10.96
C GLN A 223 -2.71 4.31 -9.84
N VAL A 224 -2.10 4.29 -8.64
CA VAL A 224 -2.70 4.83 -7.42
C VAL A 224 -1.66 5.64 -6.66
N VAL A 225 -2.09 6.70 -5.99
CA VAL A 225 -1.27 7.42 -5.00
C VAL A 225 -1.92 7.25 -3.63
N ALA A 226 -1.20 6.68 -2.67
CA ALA A 226 -1.68 6.43 -1.32
C ALA A 226 -0.87 7.18 -0.25
N THR A 227 -1.02 6.78 1.01
CA THR A 227 -0.36 7.41 2.16
C THR A 227 0.41 6.45 3.03
N ASP A 228 0.02 5.18 3.07
CA ASP A 228 0.50 4.24 4.09
C ASP A 228 0.49 4.89 5.48
N HIS A 229 -0.68 5.48 5.84
CA HIS A 229 -0.83 6.26 7.07
C HIS A 229 -0.70 5.34 8.29
N CYS A 230 0.50 5.30 8.84
CA CYS A 230 0.85 4.54 10.04
C CYS A 230 1.62 5.47 10.98
N SER A 231 0.90 6.16 11.84
CA SER A 231 1.43 7.28 12.59
C SER A 231 1.80 6.90 14.02
N PHE A 232 2.95 7.40 14.46
CA PHE A 232 3.49 7.24 15.81
C PHE A 232 3.86 8.62 16.36
N THR A 233 3.67 8.84 17.66
CA THR A 233 4.10 10.06 18.30
C THR A 233 5.62 10.17 18.34
N THR A 234 6.17 11.37 18.50
CA THR A 234 7.62 11.58 18.72
C THR A 234 8.12 10.74 19.89
N LYS A 235 7.35 10.64 20.97
CA LYS A 235 7.70 9.81 22.13
C LYS A 235 7.89 8.33 21.75
N GLN A 236 7.01 7.80 20.90
CA GLN A 236 7.12 6.41 20.41
C GLN A 236 8.33 6.24 19.48
N LYS A 237 8.60 7.20 18.57
CA LYS A 237 9.78 7.19 17.70
C LYS A 237 11.08 7.13 18.50
N ARG A 238 11.14 7.80 19.66
CA ARG A 238 12.31 7.80 20.55
C ARG A 238 12.66 6.44 21.16
N ASN A 239 11.82 5.41 21.02
CA ASN A 239 12.20 4.03 21.36
C ASN A 239 13.43 3.54 20.58
N GLY A 240 13.75 4.17 19.45
CA GLY A 240 14.92 3.86 18.64
C GLY A 240 16.17 4.70 18.94
N ILE A 241 16.22 5.45 20.04
CA ILE A 241 17.44 6.16 20.42
C ILE A 241 18.55 5.13 20.69
N GLY A 242 19.65 5.25 19.94
CA GLY A 242 20.79 4.32 20.01
C GLY A 242 20.64 3.02 19.23
N ASP A 243 19.47 2.78 18.62
CA ASP A 243 19.21 1.62 17.77
C ASP A 243 18.06 1.93 16.79
N PHE A 244 18.41 2.35 15.57
CA PHE A 244 17.42 2.75 14.56
C PHE A 244 16.41 1.65 14.22
N THR A 245 16.74 0.37 14.42
CA THR A 245 15.83 -0.74 14.13
C THR A 245 14.61 -0.77 15.06
N LYS A 246 14.66 -0.05 16.18
CA LYS A 246 13.58 0.10 17.15
C LYS A 246 12.74 1.35 16.93
N ILE A 247 13.06 2.19 15.95
CA ILE A 247 12.20 3.31 15.56
C ILE A 247 10.95 2.73 14.90
N PRO A 248 9.73 2.92 15.44
CA PRO A 248 8.52 2.46 14.78
C PRO A 248 8.41 3.04 13.36
N ASN A 249 8.22 2.17 12.37
CA ASN A 249 8.15 2.57 10.96
C ASN A 249 6.76 3.07 10.59
N GLY A 250 6.69 4.24 10.02
CA GLY A 250 5.46 4.83 9.50
C GLY A 250 5.38 6.33 9.71
N THR A 251 4.63 6.98 8.84
CA THR A 251 4.40 8.43 8.84
C THR A 251 2.91 8.73 8.70
N GLY A 252 2.47 9.92 9.13
CA GLY A 252 1.17 10.47 8.78
C GLY A 252 1.14 10.98 7.34
N GLY A 253 -0.04 11.34 6.84
CA GLY A 253 -0.19 11.92 5.49
C GLY A 253 -1.62 11.87 4.95
N LEU A 254 -2.55 11.24 5.67
CA LEU A 254 -3.92 11.04 5.18
C LEU A 254 -4.62 12.35 4.87
N GLU A 255 -4.53 13.35 5.75
CA GLU A 255 -5.15 14.67 5.57
C GLU A 255 -4.51 15.45 4.43
N ASP A 256 -3.19 15.30 4.21
CA ASP A 256 -2.41 16.16 3.33
C ASP A 256 -2.21 15.58 1.93
N ARG A 257 -2.55 14.30 1.70
CA ARG A 257 -2.35 13.61 0.41
C ARG A 257 -2.90 14.39 -0.78
N LEU A 258 -4.16 14.77 -0.74
CA LEU A 258 -4.80 15.44 -1.87
C LEU A 258 -4.25 16.85 -2.11
N PRO A 259 -4.11 17.74 -1.11
CA PRO A 259 -3.52 19.05 -1.29
C PRO A 259 -2.07 19.03 -1.77
N VAL A 260 -1.24 18.13 -1.23
CA VAL A 260 0.16 17.99 -1.64
C VAL A 260 0.24 17.44 -3.07
N LEU A 261 -0.55 16.43 -3.41
CA LEU A 261 -0.57 15.87 -4.76
C LEU A 261 -1.09 16.86 -5.81
N TRP A 262 -2.11 17.65 -5.45
CA TRP A 262 -2.60 18.71 -6.34
C TRP A 262 -1.51 19.76 -6.60
N THR A 263 -0.84 20.18 -5.54
CA THR A 263 0.22 21.19 -5.62
C THR A 263 1.43 20.71 -6.42
N ALA A 264 1.92 19.50 -6.13
CA ALA A 264 3.10 18.93 -6.77
C ALA A 264 2.81 18.30 -8.15
N GLY A 265 1.57 17.91 -8.40
CA GLY A 265 1.16 17.23 -9.64
C GLY A 265 0.42 18.14 -10.60
N VAL A 266 -0.77 18.64 -10.20
CA VAL A 266 -1.65 19.40 -11.10
C VAL A 266 -1.12 20.81 -11.35
N ASN A 267 -0.74 21.54 -10.31
CA ASN A 267 -0.26 22.92 -10.46
C ASN A 267 1.09 23.01 -11.21
N THR A 268 1.86 21.92 -11.24
CA THR A 268 3.13 21.83 -11.99
C THR A 268 2.96 21.29 -13.41
N GLY A 269 1.75 20.85 -13.79
CA GLY A 269 1.48 20.25 -15.09
C GLY A 269 1.94 18.79 -15.24
N ARG A 270 2.35 18.12 -14.14
CA ARG A 270 2.69 16.69 -14.17
C ARG A 270 1.45 15.80 -14.30
N LEU A 271 0.32 16.22 -13.77
CA LEU A 271 -0.95 15.53 -13.88
C LEU A 271 -2.03 16.51 -14.35
N THR A 272 -2.93 16.03 -15.18
CA THR A 272 -4.21 16.70 -15.44
C THR A 272 -5.15 16.51 -14.26
N MET A 273 -6.22 17.28 -14.17
CA MET A 273 -7.26 17.11 -13.15
C MET A 273 -7.93 15.72 -13.24
N ASN A 274 -8.09 15.18 -14.45
CA ASN A 274 -8.66 13.86 -14.67
C ASN A 274 -7.72 12.75 -14.16
N GLU A 275 -6.42 12.86 -14.41
CA GLU A 275 -5.42 11.93 -13.88
C GLU A 275 -5.33 12.01 -12.35
N PHE A 276 -5.42 13.23 -11.77
CA PHE A 276 -5.49 13.39 -10.31
C PHE A 276 -6.67 12.60 -9.71
N VAL A 277 -7.87 12.71 -10.30
CA VAL A 277 -9.03 11.94 -9.86
C VAL A 277 -8.82 10.43 -10.11
N ALA A 278 -8.23 10.07 -11.23
CA ALA A 278 -7.96 8.68 -11.56
C ALA A 278 -7.05 8.02 -10.52
N VAL A 279 -5.90 8.62 -10.21
CA VAL A 279 -4.90 8.03 -9.28
C VAL A 279 -5.29 8.11 -7.80
N THR A 280 -6.28 8.94 -7.43
CA THR A 280 -6.73 9.09 -6.05
C THR A 280 -8.04 8.41 -5.73
N SER A 281 -8.84 8.04 -6.74
CA SER A 281 -10.21 7.54 -6.58
C SER A 281 -10.57 6.44 -7.57
N THR A 282 -10.71 6.77 -8.87
CA THR A 282 -11.31 5.86 -9.85
C THR A 282 -10.51 4.58 -10.05
N ASN A 283 -9.17 4.66 -10.13
CA ASN A 283 -8.33 3.50 -10.39
C ASN A 283 -8.37 2.51 -9.23
N ILE A 284 -8.25 2.98 -7.98
CA ILE A 284 -8.31 2.09 -6.83
C ILE A 284 -9.69 1.46 -6.67
N ALA A 285 -10.76 2.21 -6.97
CA ALA A 285 -12.12 1.66 -6.95
C ALA A 285 -12.30 0.52 -7.98
N LYS A 286 -11.69 0.66 -9.18
CA LYS A 286 -11.69 -0.40 -10.20
C LYS A 286 -10.83 -1.59 -9.80
N ILE A 287 -9.62 -1.35 -9.28
CA ILE A 287 -8.68 -2.41 -8.87
C ILE A 287 -9.26 -3.26 -7.76
N LEU A 288 -9.93 -2.63 -6.78
CA LEU A 288 -10.54 -3.30 -5.63
C LEU A 288 -11.99 -3.72 -5.86
N ASN A 289 -12.48 -3.67 -7.12
CA ASN A 289 -13.83 -4.08 -7.52
C ASN A 289 -14.98 -3.37 -6.76
N MET A 290 -14.80 -2.07 -6.49
CA MET A 290 -15.83 -1.22 -5.87
C MET A 290 -16.50 -0.27 -6.88
N TYR A 291 -15.94 -0.18 -8.10
CA TYR A 291 -16.49 0.66 -9.16
C TYR A 291 -17.75 0.01 -9.77
N PRO A 292 -18.83 0.77 -10.07
CA PRO A 292 -18.98 2.21 -9.97
C PRO A 292 -19.55 2.71 -8.63
N LYS A 293 -19.84 1.83 -7.66
CA LYS A 293 -20.40 2.26 -6.35
C LYS A 293 -19.52 3.34 -5.71
N LYS A 294 -18.19 3.16 -5.77
CA LYS A 294 -17.18 4.16 -5.39
C LYS A 294 -16.36 4.56 -6.63
N GLY A 295 -15.80 5.76 -6.63
CA GLY A 295 -14.88 6.22 -7.68
C GLY A 295 -15.53 6.75 -8.96
N ALA A 296 -16.84 6.97 -8.95
CA ALA A 296 -17.61 7.58 -10.06
C ALA A 296 -18.68 8.54 -9.55
N ILE A 297 -19.03 9.52 -10.37
CA ILE A 297 -20.22 10.38 -10.20
C ILE A 297 -21.20 9.98 -11.30
N VAL A 298 -22.00 8.96 -11.01
CA VAL A 298 -23.00 8.41 -11.93
C VAL A 298 -24.24 8.00 -11.11
N GLU A 299 -25.38 7.88 -11.76
CA GLU A 299 -26.59 7.38 -11.13
C GLU A 299 -26.38 5.98 -10.56
N GLY A 300 -26.80 5.76 -9.32
CA GLY A 300 -26.61 4.51 -8.59
C GLY A 300 -25.28 4.37 -7.84
N ALA A 301 -24.32 5.31 -8.01
CA ALA A 301 -23.12 5.38 -7.18
C ALA A 301 -23.40 6.08 -5.85
N ASP A 302 -22.54 5.84 -4.86
CA ASP A 302 -22.57 6.59 -3.62
C ASP A 302 -22.21 8.06 -3.89
N ALA A 303 -22.93 8.99 -3.30
CA ALA A 303 -22.66 10.42 -3.44
C ALA A 303 -21.45 10.85 -2.60
N ASP A 304 -20.28 10.28 -2.92
CA ASP A 304 -18.98 10.62 -2.36
C ASP A 304 -18.37 11.73 -3.22
N ILE A 305 -18.64 12.97 -2.88
CA ILE A 305 -18.35 14.12 -3.75
C ILE A 305 -17.44 15.10 -3.02
N ILE A 306 -16.39 15.55 -3.71
CA ILE A 306 -15.52 16.62 -3.23
C ILE A 306 -15.69 17.83 -4.15
N VAL A 307 -16.09 18.97 -3.58
CA VAL A 307 -16.06 20.27 -4.25
C VAL A 307 -14.69 20.88 -3.98
N TRP A 308 -13.89 21.00 -5.03
CA TRP A 308 -12.50 21.42 -4.94
C TRP A 308 -12.32 22.91 -5.32
N ASP A 309 -11.61 23.67 -4.48
CA ASP A 309 -11.17 25.01 -4.83
C ASP A 309 -9.68 25.00 -5.25
N PRO A 310 -9.39 25.17 -6.55
CA PRO A 310 -8.02 25.06 -7.07
C PRO A 310 -7.12 26.23 -6.69
N LYS A 311 -7.67 27.33 -6.14
CA LYS A 311 -6.93 28.55 -5.81
C LYS A 311 -6.70 28.74 -4.31
N ARG A 312 -7.42 28.01 -3.48
CA ARG A 312 -7.31 28.14 -2.02
C ARG A 312 -5.94 27.66 -1.57
N LYS A 313 -5.34 28.39 -0.61
CA LYS A 313 -3.99 28.13 -0.09
C LYS A 313 -4.04 27.75 1.39
N LYS A 314 -3.10 26.91 1.80
CA LYS A 314 -2.88 26.51 3.20
C LYS A 314 -1.38 26.29 3.40
N THR A 315 -0.84 26.69 4.54
CA THR A 315 0.44 26.18 5.05
C THR A 315 0.12 25.01 5.98
N ILE A 316 0.67 23.85 5.67
CA ILE A 316 0.48 22.62 6.46
C ILE A 316 1.17 22.79 7.82
N SER A 317 0.49 22.40 8.89
CA SER A 317 1.06 22.47 10.23
C SER A 317 0.38 21.48 11.17
N ALA A 318 1.18 20.77 11.96
CA ALA A 318 0.71 19.87 13.01
C ALA A 318 -0.24 20.54 14.02
N LYS A 319 -0.09 21.85 14.23
CA LYS A 319 -0.97 22.61 15.13
C LYS A 319 -2.40 22.79 14.61
N LYS A 320 -2.60 22.61 13.30
CA LYS A 320 -3.89 22.83 12.62
C LYS A 320 -4.48 21.57 11.99
N GLN A 321 -3.76 20.45 12.06
CA GLN A 321 -4.22 19.17 11.51
C GLN A 321 -5.32 18.54 12.39
N GLN A 322 -6.15 17.71 11.78
CA GLN A 322 -7.13 16.91 12.51
C GLN A 322 -6.51 15.67 13.17
N SER A 323 -5.39 15.21 12.67
CA SER A 323 -4.62 14.12 13.27
C SER A 323 -4.13 14.48 14.68
N VAL A 324 -4.23 13.51 15.61
CA VAL A 324 -3.76 13.70 17.00
C VAL A 324 -2.24 13.49 17.15
N ILE A 325 -1.51 13.28 16.07
CA ILE A 325 -0.06 13.12 16.07
C ILE A 325 0.61 14.48 16.28
N ASP A 326 1.68 14.50 17.05
CA ASP A 326 2.38 15.70 17.52
C ASP A 326 3.33 16.34 16.48
N TYR A 327 3.33 15.84 15.24
CA TYR A 327 4.07 16.39 14.11
C TYR A 327 3.37 16.15 12.78
N ASN A 328 3.85 16.82 11.73
CA ASN A 328 3.45 16.56 10.34
C ASN A 328 4.70 16.44 9.47
N VAL A 329 4.78 15.42 8.61
CA VAL A 329 5.95 15.25 7.72
C VAL A 329 6.03 16.31 6.65
N PHE A 330 4.91 17.00 6.36
CA PHE A 330 4.81 18.13 5.43
C PHE A 330 4.78 19.49 6.15
N GLU A 331 5.22 19.56 7.42
CA GLU A 331 5.22 20.81 8.19
C GLU A 331 5.85 21.95 7.41
N GLY A 332 5.14 23.07 7.29
CA GLY A 332 5.60 24.26 6.57
C GLY A 332 5.36 24.22 5.05
N PHE A 333 4.88 23.13 4.46
CA PHE A 333 4.56 23.08 3.03
C PHE A 333 3.42 24.04 2.70
N GLU A 334 3.62 24.88 1.71
CA GLU A 334 2.58 25.73 1.14
C GLU A 334 1.87 24.97 0.03
N VAL A 335 0.60 24.66 0.23
CA VAL A 335 -0.23 23.98 -0.74
C VAL A 335 -1.27 24.91 -1.34
N THR A 336 -1.56 24.70 -2.63
CA THR A 336 -2.58 25.44 -3.38
C THR A 336 -3.52 24.43 -4.04
N GLY A 337 -4.79 24.54 -3.72
CA GLY A 337 -5.84 23.58 -4.06
C GLY A 337 -6.27 22.80 -2.81
N LEU A 338 -7.52 23.02 -2.39
CA LEU A 338 -8.08 22.43 -1.17
C LEU A 338 -9.54 22.02 -1.39
N PRO A 339 -10.03 20.98 -0.69
CA PRO A 339 -11.46 20.71 -0.65
C PRO A 339 -12.20 21.88 0.03
N ARG A 340 -13.31 22.28 -0.54
CA ARG A 340 -14.22 23.24 0.04
C ARG A 340 -15.37 22.55 0.75
N PHE A 341 -15.98 21.57 0.08
CA PHE A 341 -17.00 20.72 0.66
C PHE A 341 -16.66 19.26 0.36
N VAL A 342 -16.92 18.38 1.32
CA VAL A 342 -16.82 16.94 1.16
C VAL A 342 -18.11 16.30 1.60
N PHE A 343 -18.69 15.51 0.71
CA PHE A 343 -19.88 14.70 0.99
C PHE A 343 -19.50 13.23 1.02
N SER A 344 -20.01 12.50 2.00
CA SER A 344 -19.90 11.05 2.11
C SER A 344 -21.30 10.46 2.07
N ARG A 345 -21.61 9.69 1.03
CA ARG A 345 -22.97 9.17 0.76
C ARG A 345 -24.05 10.25 0.84
N GLY A 346 -23.75 11.44 0.32
CA GLY A 346 -24.65 12.58 0.28
C GLY A 346 -24.72 13.42 1.57
N GLU A 347 -24.13 12.99 2.67
CA GLU A 347 -24.04 13.80 3.89
C GLU A 347 -22.78 14.67 3.91
N LEU A 348 -22.92 15.93 4.29
CA LEU A 348 -21.82 16.89 4.40
C LEU A 348 -20.88 16.49 5.54
N SER A 349 -19.67 16.10 5.18
CA SER A 349 -18.64 15.66 6.12
C SER A 349 -17.61 16.75 6.43
N ILE A 350 -17.32 17.64 5.47
CA ILE A 350 -16.41 18.77 5.65
C ILE A 350 -17.02 19.99 4.94
N GLU A 351 -17.01 21.13 5.63
CA GLU A 351 -17.35 22.44 5.11
C GLU A 351 -16.22 23.42 5.39
N GLU A 352 -15.59 23.93 4.32
CA GLU A 352 -14.39 24.77 4.38
C GLU A 352 -13.21 24.04 5.08
N ALA A 353 -13.02 24.24 6.37
CA ALA A 353 -12.04 23.51 7.18
C ALA A 353 -12.71 22.81 8.39
N ASP A 354 -14.02 22.99 8.55
CA ASP A 354 -14.76 22.45 9.68
C ASP A 354 -15.19 21.02 9.41
N VAL A 355 -14.93 20.12 10.35
CA VAL A 355 -15.37 18.74 10.32
C VAL A 355 -16.83 18.69 10.78
N LYS A 356 -17.72 18.24 9.89
CA LYS A 356 -19.15 18.02 10.13
C LYS A 356 -19.48 16.52 10.20
N ALA A 357 -18.50 15.66 9.90
CA ALA A 357 -18.67 14.22 9.88
C ALA A 357 -19.17 13.69 11.23
N LYS A 358 -20.16 12.79 11.18
CA LYS A 358 -20.72 12.18 12.39
C LYS A 358 -19.96 10.90 12.73
N VAL A 359 -19.66 10.73 14.02
CA VAL A 359 -19.10 9.47 14.53
C VAL A 359 -20.08 8.33 14.25
N GLY A 360 -19.58 7.23 13.68
CA GLY A 360 -20.39 6.07 13.32
C GLY A 360 -21.16 6.22 12.00
N HIS A 361 -20.94 7.28 11.22
CA HIS A 361 -21.54 7.43 9.89
C HIS A 361 -20.97 6.44 8.87
N GLY A 362 -19.69 6.06 9.01
CA GLY A 362 -19.01 5.18 8.07
C GLY A 362 -19.59 3.76 8.04
N GLU A 363 -19.69 3.20 6.85
CA GLU A 363 -20.17 1.83 6.62
C GLU A 363 -19.05 0.95 6.03
N PHE A 364 -19.14 -0.34 6.34
CA PHE A 364 -18.29 -1.33 5.71
C PHE A 364 -18.68 -1.50 4.23
N VAL A 365 -17.70 -1.36 3.32
CA VAL A 365 -17.90 -1.58 1.90
C VAL A 365 -17.37 -2.97 1.55
N ALA A 366 -18.30 -3.92 1.44
CA ALA A 366 -18.00 -5.25 0.95
C ALA A 366 -17.59 -5.21 -0.53
N ARG A 367 -16.62 -6.04 -0.88
CA ARG A 367 -16.09 -6.15 -2.25
C ARG A 367 -16.32 -7.56 -2.78
N GLU A 368 -16.67 -7.63 -4.06
CA GLU A 368 -16.81 -8.90 -4.75
C GLU A 368 -15.45 -9.37 -5.29
N PRO A 369 -15.20 -10.68 -5.41
CA PRO A 369 -14.04 -11.21 -6.11
C PRO A 369 -13.95 -10.69 -7.54
N ASN A 370 -12.74 -10.47 -8.05
CA ASN A 370 -12.56 -9.97 -9.42
C ASN A 370 -12.68 -11.11 -10.45
N ALA A 371 -13.90 -11.60 -10.63
CA ALA A 371 -14.21 -12.80 -11.42
C ALA A 371 -13.74 -12.74 -12.89
N ALA A 372 -13.71 -11.56 -13.51
CA ALA A 372 -13.31 -11.43 -14.93
C ALA A 372 -11.80 -11.68 -15.11
N VAL A 373 -10.97 -11.05 -14.29
CA VAL A 373 -9.50 -11.23 -14.33
C VAL A 373 -9.13 -12.66 -13.97
N ASN A 374 -9.74 -13.20 -12.92
CA ASN A 374 -9.45 -14.56 -12.46
C ASN A 374 -9.90 -15.63 -13.44
N ARG A 375 -11.03 -15.42 -14.13
CA ARG A 375 -11.48 -16.34 -15.18
C ARG A 375 -10.48 -16.39 -16.34
N ALA A 376 -9.98 -15.24 -16.78
CA ALA A 376 -8.96 -15.17 -17.84
C ALA A 376 -7.66 -15.87 -17.40
N LEU A 377 -7.25 -15.72 -16.15
CA LEU A 377 -6.07 -16.39 -15.61
C LEU A 377 -6.29 -17.90 -15.44
N SER A 378 -7.46 -18.35 -14.99
CA SER A 378 -7.82 -19.78 -14.94
C SER A 378 -7.79 -20.42 -16.33
N THR A 379 -8.38 -19.77 -17.34
CA THR A 379 -8.30 -20.24 -18.72
C THR A 379 -6.86 -20.35 -19.21
N TRP A 380 -6.01 -19.37 -18.90
CA TRP A 380 -4.59 -19.44 -19.24
C TRP A 380 -3.88 -20.60 -18.53
N LYS A 381 -4.14 -20.82 -17.24
CA LYS A 381 -3.62 -21.97 -16.49
C LYS A 381 -4.01 -23.30 -17.14
N GLU A 382 -5.27 -23.45 -17.56
CA GLU A 382 -5.75 -24.66 -18.22
C GLU A 382 -5.02 -24.90 -19.56
N ILE A 383 -4.88 -23.84 -20.37
CA ILE A 383 -4.20 -23.92 -21.67
C ILE A 383 -2.71 -24.23 -21.51
N SER A 384 -2.06 -23.68 -20.50
CA SER A 384 -0.63 -23.83 -20.24
C SER A 384 -0.29 -24.99 -19.30
N ALA A 385 -1.27 -25.74 -18.81
CA ALA A 385 -1.06 -26.84 -17.88
C ALA A 385 -0.11 -27.92 -18.42
N PRO A 386 0.80 -28.44 -17.60
CA PRO A 386 1.66 -29.55 -18.00
C PRO A 386 0.85 -30.77 -18.44
N ARG A 387 1.16 -31.31 -19.59
CA ARG A 387 0.51 -32.50 -20.11
C ARG A 387 1.30 -33.75 -19.74
N LYS A 388 0.62 -34.76 -19.24
CA LYS A 388 1.23 -36.06 -19.02
C LYS A 388 1.69 -36.67 -20.36
N VAL A 389 2.95 -37.02 -20.41
CA VAL A 389 3.51 -37.73 -21.58
C VAL A 389 3.46 -39.21 -21.30
N GLU A 390 2.69 -39.98 -22.09
CA GLU A 390 2.72 -41.42 -22.06
C GLU A 390 3.97 -41.90 -22.81
N ARG A 391 4.82 -42.61 -22.11
CA ARG A 391 6.06 -43.16 -22.65
C ARG A 391 5.94 -44.65 -22.80
N THR A 392 6.27 -45.16 -23.97
CA THR A 392 6.46 -46.60 -24.22
C THR A 392 7.92 -46.94 -23.89
N GLY A 393 8.15 -48.10 -23.28
CA GLY A 393 9.51 -48.61 -22.99
C GLY A 393 10.20 -47.88 -21.84
N ILE A 394 9.48 -47.61 -20.74
CA ILE A 394 10.12 -47.08 -19.50
C ILE A 394 11.14 -48.12 -19.04
N PRO A 395 12.44 -47.76 -18.91
CA PRO A 395 13.44 -48.68 -18.36
C PRO A 395 13.03 -49.11 -16.96
N ALA A 396 13.19 -50.41 -16.66
CA ALA A 396 13.01 -50.87 -15.29
C ALA A 396 13.95 -50.12 -14.37
N THR A 397 13.40 -49.57 -13.28
CA THR A 397 14.24 -48.97 -12.23
C THR A 397 15.16 -50.06 -11.70
N GLY A 398 16.44 -49.97 -12.05
CA GLY A 398 17.47 -50.80 -11.42
C GLY A 398 17.46 -50.48 -9.92
N VAL A 399 17.19 -51.52 -9.13
CA VAL A 399 17.38 -51.53 -7.66
C VAL A 399 18.86 -51.59 -7.37
#